data_de440336a2eaf073eadd2821a9b3f822
#
_entry.id   de440336a2eaf073eadd2821a9b3f822
#
_cell.length_a   1.000
_cell.length_b   1.000
_cell.length_c   1.000
_cell.angle_alpha   90.00
_cell.angle_beta   90.00
_cell.angle_gamma   90.00
#
_symmetry.space_group_name_H-M   'P 1'
#
loop_
_entity.id
_entity.type
_entity.pdbx_description
1 polymer ?
#
loop_
_entity_poly.entity_id
_entity_poly.type
_entity_poly.pdbx_seq_one_letter_code
_entity_poly.pdbx_strand_id
1 'polypeptide(L)'
;MKICVAQTKPVKGNIEANIDNHKKLINLAIANGADTIIFPELSLTGYEPGLSKELAIAPEDSSLNVFQEISNKSQITIGVGMPTKTIHGICISMLLFHPNKPRQTYSKKYLHADEYPFFVSRQNDAVLISGKTNIALAICYELSVPEHSENAFKKGAEIYIASVAKTVDGVEKAVKSLSEIATQYSMTVLMSNCIGHCDNFDCGGRTSVWNNKGILIGQLNDSDEGILIIDTGTQELIAKTI
;
A
#
# COMPACT_ATOMS: atom_id res chain seq x y z
N MET A 1 10.69 -15.03 2.66
CA MET A 1 9.71 -14.30 1.82
C MET A 1 10.18 -12.88 1.67
N LYS A 2 10.24 -12.38 0.43
CA LYS A 2 10.67 -11.00 0.15
C LYS A 2 9.47 -10.10 -0.08
N ILE A 3 9.26 -9.14 0.82
CA ILE A 3 8.16 -8.17 0.77
C ILE A 3 8.70 -6.82 0.31
N CYS A 4 8.06 -6.26 -0.69
CA CYS A 4 8.40 -4.97 -1.28
C CYS A 4 7.34 -3.92 -0.99
N VAL A 5 7.75 -2.72 -0.64
CA VAL A 5 6.91 -1.51 -0.63
C VAL A 5 7.50 -0.48 -1.59
N ALA A 6 6.61 0.14 -2.37
CA ALA A 6 6.99 1.12 -3.38
C ALA A 6 6.82 2.56 -2.87
N GLN A 7 7.64 3.46 -3.40
CA GLN A 7 7.48 4.90 -3.31
C GLN A 7 7.27 5.44 -4.71
N THR A 8 6.15 6.11 -4.97
CA THR A 8 5.79 6.61 -6.29
C THR A 8 5.49 8.10 -6.28
N LYS A 9 5.64 8.73 -7.45
CA LYS A 9 5.18 10.09 -7.74
C LYS A 9 3.99 10.02 -8.69
N PRO A 10 2.77 9.88 -8.19
CA PRO A 10 1.60 9.74 -9.06
C PRO A 10 1.38 10.99 -9.92
N VAL A 11 1.04 10.78 -11.19
CA VAL A 11 0.54 11.83 -12.06
C VAL A 11 -0.96 11.99 -11.82
N LYS A 12 -1.39 13.16 -11.35
CA LYS A 12 -2.76 13.49 -11.00
C LYS A 12 -3.77 13.03 -12.06
N GLY A 13 -4.64 12.10 -11.68
CA GLY A 13 -5.74 11.58 -12.51
C GLY A 13 -5.32 10.79 -13.76
N ASN A 14 -4.03 10.65 -14.04
CA ASN A 14 -3.56 9.96 -15.25
C ASN A 14 -3.25 8.49 -14.97
N ILE A 15 -4.31 7.65 -15.01
CA ILE A 15 -4.21 6.23 -14.70
C ILE A 15 -3.22 5.50 -15.61
N GLU A 16 -3.18 5.82 -16.91
CA GLU A 16 -2.31 5.15 -17.88
C GLU A 16 -0.82 5.43 -17.56
N ALA A 17 -0.45 6.69 -17.36
CA ALA A 17 0.91 7.06 -16.98
C ALA A 17 1.31 6.42 -15.64
N ASN A 18 0.38 6.35 -14.68
CA ASN A 18 0.63 5.72 -13.39
C ASN A 18 0.79 4.19 -13.52
N ILE A 19 0.01 3.52 -14.37
CA ILE A 19 0.22 2.10 -14.69
C ILE A 19 1.63 1.87 -15.24
N ASP A 20 2.09 2.70 -16.19
CA ASP A 20 3.42 2.55 -16.76
C ASP A 20 4.53 2.76 -15.72
N ASN A 21 4.32 3.68 -14.80
CA ASN A 21 5.25 3.90 -13.69
C ASN A 21 5.28 2.73 -12.71
N HIS A 22 4.10 2.19 -12.37
CA HIS A 22 3.99 0.98 -11.55
C HIS A 22 4.74 -0.20 -12.18
N LYS A 23 4.61 -0.41 -13.51
CA LYS A 23 5.33 -1.47 -14.23
C LYS A 23 6.84 -1.37 -14.05
N LYS A 24 7.42 -0.17 -14.06
CA LYS A 24 8.87 0.02 -13.84
C LYS A 24 9.28 -0.49 -12.46
N LEU A 25 8.55 -0.08 -11.41
CA LEU A 25 8.83 -0.49 -10.03
C LEU A 25 8.54 -1.98 -9.79
N ILE A 26 7.48 -2.54 -10.42
CA ILE A 26 7.20 -3.97 -10.38
C ILE A 26 8.34 -4.76 -11.01
N ASN A 27 8.83 -4.34 -12.19
CA ASN A 27 9.96 -5.01 -12.84
C ASN A 27 11.23 -4.95 -11.99
N LEU A 28 11.45 -3.83 -11.30
CA LEU A 28 12.57 -3.69 -10.36
C LEU A 28 12.43 -4.64 -9.17
N ALA A 29 11.22 -4.77 -8.61
CA ALA A 29 10.91 -5.72 -7.54
C ALA A 29 11.11 -7.18 -7.97
N ILE A 30 10.63 -7.54 -9.16
CA ILE A 30 10.79 -8.88 -9.75
C ILE A 30 12.30 -9.20 -9.93
N ALA A 31 13.08 -8.25 -10.47
CA ALA A 31 14.52 -8.42 -10.68
C ALA A 31 15.29 -8.65 -9.36
N ASN A 32 14.75 -8.21 -8.23
CA ASN A 32 15.31 -8.41 -6.88
C ASN A 32 14.63 -9.57 -6.11
N GLY A 33 13.76 -10.33 -6.78
CA GLY A 33 13.15 -11.55 -6.25
C GLY A 33 12.05 -11.31 -5.21
N ALA A 34 11.30 -10.19 -5.31
CA ALA A 34 10.19 -9.93 -4.44
C ALA A 34 9.01 -10.89 -4.69
N ASP A 35 8.41 -11.43 -3.63
CA ASP A 35 7.19 -12.25 -3.67
C ASP A 35 5.91 -11.39 -3.65
N THR A 36 6.01 -10.17 -3.12
CA THR A 36 4.89 -9.22 -3.00
C THR A 36 5.40 -7.80 -3.16
N ILE A 37 4.64 -6.95 -3.86
CA ILE A 37 4.84 -5.49 -3.90
C ILE A 37 3.54 -4.76 -3.59
N ILE A 38 3.60 -3.80 -2.66
CA ILE A 38 2.48 -2.94 -2.27
C ILE A 38 2.81 -1.48 -2.58
N PHE A 39 1.89 -0.82 -3.26
CA PHE A 39 1.95 0.58 -3.65
C PHE A 39 1.21 1.49 -2.67
N PRO A 40 1.45 2.82 -2.72
CA PRO A 40 0.77 3.81 -1.88
C PRO A 40 -0.75 3.86 -2.08
N GLU A 41 -1.44 4.45 -1.11
CA GLU A 41 -2.87 4.79 -1.17
C GLU A 41 -3.17 5.59 -2.44
N LEU A 42 -4.22 5.18 -3.18
CA LEU A 42 -4.66 5.80 -4.44
C LEU A 42 -3.53 6.01 -5.48
N SER A 43 -2.52 5.14 -5.48
CA SER A 43 -1.30 5.29 -6.31
C SER A 43 -1.56 5.32 -7.82
N LEU A 44 -2.68 4.75 -8.29
CA LEU A 44 -3.05 4.79 -9.71
C LEU A 44 -3.72 6.10 -10.16
N THR A 45 -4.21 6.91 -9.22
CA THR A 45 -4.91 8.17 -9.53
C THR A 45 -4.22 9.40 -8.96
N GLY A 46 -3.30 9.21 -8.01
CA GLY A 46 -2.93 10.20 -7.02
C GLY A 46 -4.02 10.31 -5.94
N TYR A 47 -3.67 10.87 -4.78
CA TYR A 47 -4.63 11.17 -3.73
C TYR A 47 -5.40 12.44 -4.10
N GLU A 48 -6.48 12.26 -4.86
CA GLU A 48 -7.31 13.32 -5.45
C GLU A 48 -8.80 13.08 -5.13
N PRO A 49 -9.24 13.34 -3.88
CA PRO A 49 -10.62 13.06 -3.46
C PRO A 49 -11.66 13.74 -4.34
N GLY A 50 -11.40 14.99 -4.77
CA GLY A 50 -12.29 15.75 -5.64
C GLY A 50 -12.54 15.11 -7.01
N LEU A 51 -11.61 14.28 -7.50
CA LEU A 51 -11.73 13.57 -8.77
C LEU A 51 -12.26 12.14 -8.60
N SER A 52 -12.57 11.70 -7.38
CA SER A 52 -12.96 10.31 -7.10
C SER A 52 -14.11 9.80 -7.95
N LYS A 53 -15.12 10.65 -8.24
CA LYS A 53 -16.30 10.29 -9.05
C LYS A 53 -15.93 9.98 -10.51
N GLU A 54 -14.96 10.69 -11.06
CA GLU A 54 -14.51 10.54 -12.45
C GLU A 54 -13.58 9.34 -12.57
N LEU A 55 -12.67 9.18 -11.59
CA LEU A 55 -11.59 8.22 -11.65
C LEU A 55 -11.95 6.83 -11.09
N ALA A 56 -13.03 6.71 -10.30
CA ALA A 56 -13.40 5.43 -9.73
C ALA A 56 -13.87 4.43 -10.80
N ILE A 57 -13.36 3.21 -10.71
CA ILE A 57 -13.73 2.10 -11.60
C ILE A 57 -14.34 0.94 -10.79
N ALA A 58 -14.92 -0.04 -11.49
CA ALA A 58 -15.31 -1.29 -10.86
C ALA A 58 -14.04 -2.05 -10.41
N PRO A 59 -14.07 -2.78 -9.28
CA PRO A 59 -12.92 -3.57 -8.84
C PRO A 59 -12.43 -4.58 -9.88
N GLU A 60 -13.32 -5.07 -10.73
CA GLU A 60 -13.07 -6.06 -11.79
C GLU A 60 -12.73 -5.45 -13.16
N ASP A 61 -12.54 -4.13 -13.23
CA ASP A 61 -12.30 -3.41 -14.49
C ASP A 61 -11.11 -4.01 -15.28
N SER A 62 -11.31 -4.25 -16.55
CA SER A 62 -10.34 -4.93 -17.43
C SER A 62 -9.11 -4.07 -17.74
N SER A 63 -9.18 -2.75 -17.59
CA SER A 63 -8.02 -1.85 -17.77
C SER A 63 -6.84 -2.19 -16.87
N LEU A 64 -7.11 -2.87 -15.74
CA LEU A 64 -6.09 -3.30 -14.78
C LEU A 64 -5.63 -4.76 -14.96
N ASN A 65 -6.08 -5.45 -16.02
CA ASN A 65 -5.68 -6.85 -16.28
C ASN A 65 -4.17 -7.01 -16.49
N VAL A 66 -3.49 -5.97 -16.92
CA VAL A 66 -2.03 -5.94 -17.05
C VAL A 66 -1.32 -6.33 -15.74
N PHE A 67 -1.83 -5.93 -14.59
CA PHE A 67 -1.26 -6.33 -13.31
C PHE A 67 -1.49 -7.82 -13.02
N GLN A 68 -2.65 -8.37 -13.41
CA GLN A 68 -2.92 -9.80 -13.29
C GLN A 68 -2.01 -10.63 -14.19
N GLU A 69 -1.79 -10.17 -15.43
CA GLU A 69 -0.87 -10.82 -16.37
C GLU A 69 0.57 -10.86 -15.84
N ILE A 70 1.07 -9.73 -15.32
CA ILE A 70 2.40 -9.65 -14.71
C ILE A 70 2.46 -10.54 -13.46
N SER A 71 1.45 -10.49 -12.59
CA SER A 71 1.36 -11.33 -11.39
C SER A 71 1.45 -12.82 -11.73
N ASN A 72 0.66 -13.26 -12.71
CA ASN A 72 0.65 -14.66 -13.16
C ASN A 72 1.99 -15.10 -13.76
N LYS A 73 2.55 -14.25 -14.64
CA LYS A 73 3.81 -14.55 -15.34
C LYS A 73 5.01 -14.60 -14.40
N SER A 74 5.07 -13.64 -13.47
CA SER A 74 6.26 -13.46 -12.62
C SER A 74 6.06 -14.04 -11.21
N GLN A 75 4.90 -14.65 -10.93
CA GLN A 75 4.54 -15.26 -9.64
C GLN A 75 4.70 -14.30 -8.45
N ILE A 76 4.33 -13.03 -8.65
CA ILE A 76 4.39 -11.96 -7.65
C ILE A 76 2.98 -11.46 -7.30
N THR A 77 2.70 -11.24 -6.02
CA THR A 77 1.50 -10.53 -5.59
C THR A 77 1.70 -9.02 -5.75
N ILE A 78 0.74 -8.34 -6.39
CA ILE A 78 0.78 -6.90 -6.64
C ILE A 78 -0.42 -6.24 -5.98
N GLY A 79 -0.20 -5.22 -5.14
CA GLY A 79 -1.25 -4.41 -4.52
C GLY A 79 -1.16 -2.95 -4.97
N VAL A 80 -2.22 -2.43 -5.63
CA VAL A 80 -2.28 -1.05 -6.13
C VAL A 80 -3.45 -0.28 -5.54
N GLY A 81 -3.22 0.98 -5.19
CA GLY A 81 -4.25 1.88 -4.63
C GLY A 81 -5.13 2.49 -5.72
N MET A 82 -6.46 2.38 -5.57
CA MET A 82 -7.45 2.86 -6.55
C MET A 82 -8.77 3.26 -5.88
N PRO A 83 -9.45 4.34 -6.32
CA PRO A 83 -10.85 4.55 -5.95
C PRO A 83 -11.73 3.54 -6.68
N THR A 84 -12.60 2.83 -5.95
CA THR A 84 -13.46 1.78 -6.54
C THR A 84 -14.94 2.08 -6.34
N LYS A 85 -15.73 1.82 -7.38
CA LYS A 85 -17.19 1.94 -7.34
C LYS A 85 -17.82 0.74 -6.64
N THR A 86 -18.78 1.02 -5.77
CA THR A 86 -19.63 0.01 -5.14
C THR A 86 -21.09 0.46 -5.24
N ILE A 87 -22.04 -0.42 -4.89
CA ILE A 87 -23.47 -0.07 -4.81
C ILE A 87 -23.80 0.99 -3.74
N HIS A 88 -22.88 1.20 -2.78
CA HIS A 88 -23.06 2.14 -1.68
C HIS A 88 -22.31 3.47 -1.89
N GLY A 89 -21.46 3.57 -2.91
CA GLY A 89 -20.62 4.73 -3.18
C GLY A 89 -19.20 4.34 -3.59
N ILE A 90 -18.28 5.29 -3.46
CA ILE A 90 -16.88 5.12 -3.84
C ILE A 90 -16.07 4.78 -2.60
N CYS A 91 -15.21 3.77 -2.70
CA CYS A 91 -14.28 3.37 -1.63
C CYS A 91 -12.84 3.71 -2.01
N ILE A 92 -12.01 4.02 -1.01
CA ILE A 92 -10.56 3.97 -1.15
C ILE A 92 -10.17 2.50 -1.02
N SER A 93 -9.54 1.94 -2.05
CA SER A 93 -9.28 0.49 -2.09
C SER A 93 -7.85 0.16 -2.50
N MET A 94 -7.38 -0.97 -2.00
CA MET A 94 -6.21 -1.70 -2.48
C MET A 94 -6.71 -2.88 -3.30
N LEU A 95 -6.37 -2.91 -4.59
CA LEU A 95 -6.65 -4.03 -5.48
C LEU A 95 -5.45 -4.97 -5.49
N LEU A 96 -5.69 -6.23 -5.16
CA LEU A 96 -4.67 -7.26 -5.03
C LEU A 96 -4.76 -8.26 -6.18
N PHE A 97 -3.66 -8.41 -6.88
CA PHE A 97 -3.48 -9.35 -7.99
C PHE A 97 -2.56 -10.47 -7.51
N HIS A 98 -3.13 -11.62 -7.28
CA HIS A 98 -2.40 -12.82 -6.86
C HIS A 98 -2.12 -13.73 -8.05
N PRO A 99 -0.96 -14.43 -8.07
CA PRO A 99 -0.67 -15.39 -9.13
C PRO A 99 -1.76 -16.46 -9.28
N ASN A 100 -2.37 -16.53 -10.47
CA ASN A 100 -3.36 -17.54 -10.85
C ASN A 100 -4.60 -17.60 -9.92
N LYS A 101 -4.95 -16.48 -9.27
CA LYS A 101 -6.14 -16.37 -8.42
C LYS A 101 -7.00 -15.17 -8.85
N PRO A 102 -8.29 -15.17 -8.52
CA PRO A 102 -9.14 -14.00 -8.69
C PRO A 102 -8.59 -12.78 -7.97
N ARG A 103 -8.77 -11.59 -8.57
CA ARG A 103 -8.46 -10.31 -7.96
C ARG A 103 -9.20 -10.16 -6.63
N GLN A 104 -8.52 -9.68 -5.62
CA GLN A 104 -9.09 -9.40 -4.31
C GLN A 104 -9.10 -7.89 -4.07
N THR A 105 -10.10 -7.39 -3.34
CA THR A 105 -10.23 -5.97 -3.01
C THR A 105 -10.24 -5.81 -1.50
N TYR A 106 -9.35 -4.98 -1.00
CA TYR A 106 -9.40 -4.45 0.36
C TYR A 106 -9.83 -2.98 0.30
N SER A 107 -10.92 -2.60 0.95
CA SER A 107 -11.41 -1.22 0.97
C SER A 107 -11.27 -0.63 2.38
N LYS A 108 -10.89 0.63 2.47
CA LYS A 108 -10.65 1.36 3.72
C LYS A 108 -11.89 1.34 4.62
N LYS A 109 -11.71 0.86 5.84
CA LYS A 109 -12.77 0.77 6.85
C LYS A 109 -12.88 2.05 7.66
N TYR A 110 -11.75 2.63 8.05
CA TYR A 110 -11.69 3.82 8.87
C TYR A 110 -11.25 5.01 8.03
N LEU A 111 -12.22 5.86 7.65
CA LEU A 111 -11.95 7.08 6.88
C LEU A 111 -11.44 8.19 7.79
N HIS A 112 -10.55 9.04 7.25
CA HIS A 112 -10.22 10.32 7.87
C HIS A 112 -11.40 11.30 7.67
N ALA A 113 -11.50 12.32 8.53
CA ALA A 113 -12.67 13.20 8.56
C ALA A 113 -12.95 13.93 7.23
N ASP A 114 -11.91 14.30 6.50
CA ASP A 114 -11.99 14.98 5.19
C ASP A 114 -12.34 14.05 4.02
N GLU A 115 -12.30 12.74 4.22
CA GLU A 115 -12.63 11.76 3.18
C GLU A 115 -14.15 11.48 3.07
N TYR A 116 -14.92 11.69 4.14
CA TYR A 116 -16.37 11.42 4.16
C TYR A 116 -17.19 12.12 3.07
N PRO A 117 -16.84 13.33 2.58
CA PRO A 117 -17.57 13.95 1.46
C PRO A 117 -17.43 13.20 0.13
N PHE A 118 -16.39 12.37 -0.02
CA PHE A 118 -16.01 11.76 -1.29
C PHE A 118 -16.11 10.23 -1.28
N PHE A 119 -15.92 9.61 -0.11
CA PHE A 119 -15.79 8.17 0.03
C PHE A 119 -16.73 7.60 1.10
N VAL A 120 -17.02 6.31 0.94
CA VAL A 120 -17.77 5.53 1.92
C VAL A 120 -16.87 4.50 2.58
N SER A 121 -17.05 4.32 3.88
CA SER A 121 -16.41 3.26 4.65
C SER A 121 -16.99 1.90 4.26
N ARG A 122 -16.16 0.87 4.21
CA ARG A 122 -16.62 -0.50 4.03
C ARG A 122 -16.20 -1.37 5.19
N GLN A 123 -17.14 -2.14 5.71
CA GLN A 123 -16.87 -3.19 6.68
C GLN A 123 -16.20 -4.36 5.93
N ASN A 124 -14.87 -4.37 5.92
CA ASN A 124 -14.11 -5.53 5.48
C ASN A 124 -13.51 -6.20 6.70
N ASP A 125 -13.54 -7.50 6.72
CA ASP A 125 -12.57 -8.23 7.53
C ASP A 125 -11.17 -7.86 7.05
N ALA A 126 -10.23 -7.66 7.99
CA ALA A 126 -8.84 -7.46 7.63
C ALA A 126 -8.43 -8.57 6.65
N VAL A 127 -8.17 -8.18 5.41
CA VAL A 127 -7.78 -9.14 4.39
C VAL A 127 -6.34 -9.51 4.71
N LEU A 128 -6.17 -10.77 5.08
CA LEU A 128 -4.84 -11.34 5.16
C LEU A 128 -4.48 -11.84 3.75
N ILE A 129 -3.39 -11.35 3.21
CA ILE A 129 -2.71 -12.02 2.10
C ILE A 129 -2.12 -13.30 2.71
N SER A 130 -2.89 -14.38 2.61
CA SER A 130 -2.49 -15.66 3.18
C SER A 130 -1.52 -16.39 2.27
N GLY A 131 -0.37 -16.75 2.82
CA GLY A 131 0.68 -17.50 2.14
C GLY A 131 1.48 -18.30 3.17
N LYS A 132 2.81 -18.34 3.00
CA LYS A 132 3.74 -18.85 4.03
C LYS A 132 3.78 -17.94 5.27
N THR A 133 3.34 -16.69 5.12
CA THR A 133 3.30 -15.65 6.14
C THR A 133 2.04 -14.83 5.94
N ASN A 134 1.34 -14.51 7.01
CA ASN A 134 0.11 -13.72 6.96
C ASN A 134 0.42 -12.22 6.97
N ILE A 135 -0.06 -11.52 5.95
CA ILE A 135 0.15 -10.07 5.79
C ILE A 135 -1.19 -9.35 5.98
N ALA A 136 -1.24 -8.42 6.92
CA ALA A 136 -2.36 -7.50 7.06
C ALA A 136 -2.06 -6.18 6.34
N LEU A 137 -3.10 -5.62 5.70
CA LEU A 137 -3.04 -4.32 5.02
C LEU A 137 -3.76 -3.27 5.85
N ALA A 138 -3.24 -2.04 5.83
CA ALA A 138 -3.90 -0.84 6.33
C ALA A 138 -3.80 0.27 5.29
N ILE A 139 -4.87 1.06 5.15
CA ILE A 139 -4.88 2.23 4.27
C ILE A 139 -4.87 3.49 5.14
N CYS A 140 -3.76 4.20 5.11
CA CYS A 140 -3.49 5.53 5.67
C CYS A 140 -4.00 5.72 7.12
N TYR A 141 -5.17 6.32 7.33
CA TYR A 141 -5.70 6.62 8.67
C TYR A 141 -5.87 5.37 9.54
N GLU A 142 -6.05 4.20 8.94
CA GLU A 142 -6.23 2.93 9.65
C GLU A 142 -5.06 2.57 10.57
N LEU A 143 -3.82 2.97 10.23
CA LEU A 143 -2.66 2.77 11.10
C LEU A 143 -2.73 3.55 12.43
N SER A 144 -3.61 4.56 12.48
CA SER A 144 -3.83 5.39 13.67
C SER A 144 -5.01 4.90 14.54
N VAL A 145 -5.66 3.81 14.12
CA VAL A 145 -6.80 3.20 14.82
C VAL A 145 -6.31 1.94 15.53
N PRO A 146 -6.20 1.94 16.88
CA PRO A 146 -5.65 0.82 17.63
C PRO A 146 -6.34 -0.51 17.36
N GLU A 147 -7.67 -0.51 17.22
CA GLU A 147 -8.46 -1.71 16.93
C GLU A 147 -8.10 -2.35 15.58
N HIS A 148 -7.58 -1.57 14.63
CA HIS A 148 -7.19 -2.08 13.32
C HIS A 148 -5.97 -3.01 13.43
N SER A 149 -4.90 -2.55 14.06
CA SER A 149 -3.67 -3.35 14.26
C SER A 149 -3.89 -4.50 15.25
N GLU A 150 -4.69 -4.29 16.30
CA GLU A 150 -5.08 -5.34 17.24
C GLU A 150 -5.85 -6.48 16.54
N ASN A 151 -6.82 -6.14 15.68
CA ASN A 151 -7.58 -7.12 14.92
C ASN A 151 -6.71 -7.87 13.91
N ALA A 152 -5.75 -7.18 13.28
CA ALA A 152 -4.77 -7.82 12.39
C ALA A 152 -3.96 -8.87 13.17
N PHE A 153 -3.43 -8.52 14.33
CA PHE A 153 -2.70 -9.44 15.20
C PHE A 153 -3.56 -10.63 15.65
N LYS A 154 -4.79 -10.39 16.14
CA LYS A 154 -5.72 -11.46 16.56
C LYS A 154 -6.06 -12.45 15.44
N LYS A 155 -5.99 -12.00 14.17
CA LYS A 155 -6.17 -12.85 12.97
C LYS A 155 -4.88 -13.54 12.52
N GLY A 156 -3.79 -13.39 13.27
CA GLY A 156 -2.53 -14.06 13.03
C GLY A 156 -1.63 -13.37 12.00
N ALA A 157 -1.75 -12.04 11.82
CA ALA A 157 -0.82 -11.29 11.00
C ALA A 157 0.58 -11.31 11.61
N GLU A 158 1.58 -11.61 10.80
CA GLU A 158 3.00 -11.55 11.13
C GLU A 158 3.65 -10.30 10.53
N ILE A 159 3.01 -9.77 9.49
CA ILE A 159 3.43 -8.57 8.77
C ILE A 159 2.26 -7.59 8.68
N TYR A 160 2.54 -6.32 8.91
CA TYR A 160 1.58 -5.23 8.79
C TYR A 160 2.08 -4.20 7.77
N ILE A 161 1.34 -3.95 6.69
CA ILE A 161 1.74 -3.03 5.63
C ILE A 161 0.75 -1.87 5.58
N ALA A 162 1.26 -0.65 5.83
CA ALA A 162 0.51 0.59 5.70
C ALA A 162 0.76 1.22 4.32
N SER A 163 -0.29 1.28 3.50
CA SER A 163 -0.33 1.97 2.21
C SER A 163 -0.89 3.37 2.43
N VAL A 164 -0.08 4.42 2.26
CA VAL A 164 -0.45 5.76 2.71
C VAL A 164 -0.20 6.84 1.66
N ALA A 165 -0.85 8.02 1.85
CA ALA A 165 -0.54 9.28 1.21
C ALA A 165 -0.40 10.33 2.33
N LYS A 166 0.83 10.58 2.80
CA LYS A 166 1.11 11.39 3.98
C LYS A 166 2.09 12.53 3.70
N THR A 167 1.78 13.69 4.28
CA THR A 167 2.70 14.84 4.36
C THR A 167 3.95 14.50 5.18
N VAL A 168 4.94 15.39 5.18
CA VAL A 168 6.15 15.25 6.03
C VAL A 168 5.75 15.07 7.51
N ASP A 169 4.88 15.96 8.03
CA ASP A 169 4.39 15.88 9.43
C ASP A 169 3.57 14.60 9.68
N GLY A 170 2.81 14.17 8.66
CA GLY A 170 2.06 12.92 8.70
C GLY A 170 2.96 11.69 8.80
N VAL A 171 4.09 11.72 8.10
CA VAL A 171 5.12 10.66 8.16
C VAL A 171 5.77 10.61 9.55
N GLU A 172 6.11 11.74 10.15
CA GLU A 172 6.68 11.77 11.51
C GLU A 172 5.77 11.06 12.53
N LYS A 173 4.46 11.34 12.47
CA LYS A 173 3.45 10.67 13.33
C LYS A 173 3.35 9.18 12.99
N ALA A 174 3.32 8.83 11.69
CA ALA A 174 3.22 7.44 11.25
C ALA A 174 4.44 6.62 11.67
N VAL A 175 5.65 7.17 11.60
CA VAL A 175 6.89 6.50 12.04
C VAL A 175 6.77 6.05 13.50
N LYS A 176 6.26 6.91 14.39
CA LYS A 176 6.03 6.57 15.78
C LYS A 176 4.99 5.45 15.93
N SER A 177 3.81 5.62 15.34
CA SER A 177 2.71 4.65 15.45
C SER A 177 3.10 3.28 14.89
N LEU A 178 3.80 3.23 13.75
CA LEU A 178 4.21 1.98 13.12
C LEU A 178 5.31 1.25 13.91
N SER A 179 6.24 2.00 14.54
CA SER A 179 7.21 1.44 15.47
C SER A 179 6.53 0.84 16.73
N GLU A 180 5.51 1.53 17.26
CA GLU A 180 4.70 1.04 18.38
C GLU A 180 3.93 -0.24 18.01
N ILE A 181 3.28 -0.29 16.84
CA ILE A 181 2.59 -1.49 16.33
C ILE A 181 3.57 -2.66 16.20
N ALA A 182 4.74 -2.42 15.60
CA ALA A 182 5.76 -3.45 15.44
C ALA A 182 6.22 -4.02 16.79
N THR A 183 6.47 -3.18 17.77
CA THR A 183 6.89 -3.58 19.11
C THR A 183 5.78 -4.31 19.85
N GLN A 184 4.57 -3.74 19.86
CA GLN A 184 3.45 -4.25 20.65
C GLN A 184 2.99 -5.64 20.20
N TYR A 185 2.98 -5.87 18.89
CA TYR A 185 2.46 -7.12 18.31
C TYR A 185 3.55 -8.03 17.75
N SER A 186 4.83 -7.66 17.89
CA SER A 186 5.97 -8.40 17.34
C SER A 186 5.86 -8.67 15.84
N MET A 187 5.23 -7.76 15.09
CA MET A 187 5.08 -7.83 13.63
C MET A 187 6.22 -7.11 12.92
N THR A 188 6.63 -7.62 11.76
CA THR A 188 7.39 -6.81 10.79
C THR A 188 6.44 -5.79 10.18
N VAL A 189 6.80 -4.52 10.19
CA VAL A 189 5.92 -3.43 9.73
C VAL A 189 6.56 -2.70 8.55
N LEU A 190 5.74 -2.40 7.54
CA LEU A 190 6.18 -1.65 6.36
C LEU A 190 5.23 -0.48 6.10
N MET A 191 5.76 0.60 5.53
CA MET A 191 4.99 1.73 5.03
C MET A 191 5.35 2.01 3.58
N SER A 192 4.34 2.09 2.72
CA SER A 192 4.44 2.54 1.32
C SER A 192 3.84 3.92 1.23
N ASN A 193 4.61 4.94 0.88
CA ASN A 193 4.15 6.33 0.75
C ASN A 193 4.47 6.90 -0.63
N CYS A 194 3.73 7.93 -1.03
CA CYS A 194 4.02 8.70 -2.25
C CYS A 194 4.93 9.90 -1.98
N ILE A 195 5.44 10.47 -3.06
CA ILE A 195 6.16 11.75 -3.12
C ILE A 195 5.46 12.69 -4.09
N GLY A 196 5.81 13.97 -4.04
CA GLY A 196 5.25 15.00 -4.90
C GLY A 196 3.90 15.52 -4.42
N HIS A 197 3.28 16.37 -5.24
CA HIS A 197 2.04 17.06 -4.90
C HIS A 197 0.81 16.19 -5.10
N CYS A 198 -0.08 16.16 -4.12
CA CYS A 198 -1.36 15.46 -4.13
C CYS A 198 -2.45 16.40 -3.57
N ASP A 199 -3.58 16.53 -4.27
CA ASP A 199 -4.68 17.41 -3.88
C ASP A 199 -4.21 18.79 -3.43
N ASN A 200 -4.09 19.05 -2.13
CA ASN A 200 -3.70 20.31 -1.51
C ASN A 200 -2.46 20.20 -0.60
N PHE A 201 -1.69 19.12 -0.71
CA PHE A 201 -0.48 18.90 0.10
C PHE A 201 0.64 18.20 -0.68
N ASP A 202 1.84 18.30 -0.14
CA ASP A 202 2.99 17.54 -0.64
C ASP A 202 3.23 16.29 0.18
N CYS A 203 3.36 15.16 -0.51
CA CYS A 203 3.64 13.88 0.10
C CYS A 203 5.11 13.80 0.55
N GLY A 204 5.32 13.30 1.76
CA GLY A 204 6.61 13.29 2.44
C GLY A 204 7.52 12.10 2.14
N GLY A 205 7.15 11.21 1.22
CA GLY A 205 7.96 10.03 0.88
C GLY A 205 8.31 9.18 2.09
N ARG A 206 9.60 8.83 2.22
CA ARG A 206 10.16 8.10 3.37
C ARG A 206 9.48 6.75 3.59
N THR A 207 9.19 6.03 2.49
CA THR A 207 8.79 4.61 2.52
C THR A 207 9.75 3.82 3.40
N SER A 208 9.23 3.03 4.35
CA SER A 208 10.01 2.56 5.50
C SER A 208 9.70 1.12 5.89
N VAL A 209 10.64 0.47 6.59
CA VAL A 209 10.50 -0.87 7.16
C VAL A 209 11.00 -0.87 8.62
N TRP A 210 10.21 -1.49 9.50
CA TRP A 210 10.57 -1.78 10.90
C TRP A 210 10.60 -3.29 11.11
N ASN A 211 11.58 -3.74 11.89
CA ASN A 211 11.59 -5.12 12.37
C ASN A 211 10.55 -5.33 13.48
N ASN A 212 10.36 -6.57 13.88
CA ASN A 212 9.41 -6.96 14.92
C ASN A 212 9.75 -6.47 16.36
N LYS A 213 10.83 -5.68 16.50
CA LYS A 213 11.19 -4.99 17.75
C LYS A 213 10.93 -3.48 17.66
N GLY A 214 10.27 -3.02 16.61
CA GLY A 214 9.97 -1.59 16.37
C GLY A 214 11.18 -0.77 15.92
N ILE A 215 12.30 -1.40 15.58
CA ILE A 215 13.50 -0.70 15.10
C ILE A 215 13.31 -0.42 13.61
N LEU A 216 13.44 0.87 13.23
CA LEU A 216 13.50 1.27 11.83
C LEU A 216 14.79 0.71 11.22
N ILE A 217 14.63 -0.21 10.26
CA ILE A 217 15.77 -0.90 9.63
C ILE A 217 16.03 -0.45 8.20
N GLY A 218 15.09 0.27 7.59
CA GLY A 218 15.28 0.87 6.26
C GLY A 218 14.26 1.96 5.96
N GLN A 219 14.71 2.97 5.20
CA GLN A 219 13.89 4.07 4.76
C GLN A 219 14.43 4.64 3.45
N LEU A 220 13.55 4.94 2.48
CA LEU A 220 13.89 5.73 1.28
C LEU A 220 13.98 7.22 1.63
N ASN A 221 14.54 8.02 0.72
CA ASN A 221 14.50 9.48 0.83
C ASN A 221 13.08 10.02 0.56
N ASP A 222 12.92 11.32 0.51
CA ASP A 222 11.65 12.01 0.32
C ASP A 222 11.45 12.59 -1.10
N SER A 223 12.36 12.29 -2.03
CA SER A 223 12.41 12.90 -3.36
C SER A 223 12.36 11.93 -4.53
N ASP A 224 12.86 10.70 -4.36
CA ASP A 224 13.04 9.75 -5.44
C ASP A 224 11.99 8.66 -5.41
N GLU A 225 11.53 8.24 -6.58
CA GLU A 225 10.74 7.01 -6.71
C GLU A 225 11.64 5.79 -6.50
N GLY A 226 11.08 4.73 -5.93
CA GLY A 226 11.87 3.55 -5.65
C GLY A 226 11.13 2.46 -4.93
N ILE A 227 11.90 1.45 -4.53
CA ILE A 227 11.40 0.30 -3.78
C ILE A 227 12.30 -0.01 -2.57
N LEU A 228 11.65 -0.52 -1.53
CA LEU A 228 12.33 -1.06 -0.35
C LEU A 228 11.83 -2.49 -0.14
N ILE A 229 12.75 -3.45 -0.13
CA ILE A 229 12.44 -4.88 -0.01
C ILE A 229 13.07 -5.41 1.28
N ILE A 230 12.29 -6.19 2.05
CA ILE A 230 12.80 -6.97 3.18
C ILE A 230 12.65 -8.45 2.91
N ASP A 231 13.69 -9.23 3.15
CA ASP A 231 13.55 -10.66 3.32
C ASP A 231 13.20 -10.97 4.77
N THR A 232 11.99 -11.48 5.00
CA THR A 232 11.48 -11.73 6.36
C THR A 232 12.21 -12.88 7.09
N GLY A 233 12.92 -13.73 6.37
CA GLY A 233 13.71 -14.83 6.93
C GLY A 233 15.12 -14.38 7.36
N THR A 234 15.82 -13.62 6.51
CA THR A 234 17.21 -13.18 6.75
C THR A 234 17.28 -11.78 7.38
N GLN A 235 16.21 -10.99 7.31
CA GLN A 235 16.15 -9.58 7.69
C GLN A 235 17.03 -8.67 6.80
N GLU A 236 17.48 -9.17 5.66
CA GLU A 236 18.22 -8.39 4.67
C GLU A 236 17.31 -7.39 3.97
N LEU A 237 17.84 -6.19 3.75
CA LEU A 237 17.17 -5.11 3.06
C LEU A 237 17.81 -4.79 1.71
N ILE A 238 16.96 -4.48 0.74
CA ILE A 238 17.36 -3.95 -0.56
C ILE A 238 16.60 -2.64 -0.78
N ALA A 239 17.33 -1.54 -0.99
CA ALA A 239 16.78 -0.26 -1.41
C ALA A 239 17.23 0.06 -2.83
N LYS A 240 16.31 0.46 -3.69
CA LYS A 240 16.57 0.87 -5.08
C LYS A 240 15.72 2.09 -5.41
N THR A 241 16.34 3.13 -5.98
CA THR A 241 15.67 4.30 -6.54
C THR A 241 15.81 4.32 -8.07
N ILE A 242 14.89 5.03 -8.74
CA ILE A 242 14.86 5.21 -10.21
C ILE A 242 14.80 6.70 -10.55
#